data_185d00180d6d6c245c0d586d9bd732bc
#
_entry.id   185d00180d6d6c245c0d586d9bd732bc
#
_cell.length_a   1.000
_cell.length_b   1.000
_cell.length_c   1.000
_cell.angle_alpha   90.00
_cell.angle_beta   90.00
_cell.angle_gamma   90.00
#
_symmetry.space_group_name_H-M   'P 1'
#
loop_
_entity.id
_entity.type
_entity.pdbx_description
1 polymer ?
#
loop_
_entity_poly.entity_id
_entity_poly.type
_entity_poly.pdbx_seq_one_letter_code
_entity_poly.pdbx_strand_id
1 'polypeptide(L)'
;MRKLFAALAAASALLAFQPASAQDGPAKIALIHGLSGSPLEAYSKQTHTGFEMGLEYATKGTMEIKGRKLEIVKKDSQFKPDVARALLAEAYADEDVILAVGDTSSGVTMAMLPVAAENEKILLVEPAVADGLTGPDSNRYVFKTSRNSSMDMQAQALALKPDANLYVATLAQDYAFGRDGVAAFKTALEGTGAHLVHEEYVPQQTTDFTAPVERLFNALKDQPGRKVIVIYVAGIDGMTPLVTADPARYGIELSTGGNILPATAAYKKVPGMEGAIYYYYEAPKNPVNDWLVAEHQKRFNTPPDFFTAGGFAAAMAIATALEKAEEWDTETLVETMEGMSFETPKGPMTFRPEDHQALQSMYHFKIKVDDSVAWAIPELVREIKPEEMKIPVGRDNQE
;
A
#
# COMPACT_ATOMS: atom_id res chain seq x y z
N MET A 1 80.33 -35.57 -29.03
CA MET A 1 80.38 -35.64 -27.56
C MET A 1 79.73 -34.40 -26.96
N ARG A 2 78.90 -34.57 -26.00
CA ARG A 2 78.12 -33.60 -25.16
C ARG A 2 76.68 -33.41 -25.61
N LYS A 3 75.82 -34.10 -24.94
CA LYS A 3 74.37 -33.97 -24.92
C LYS A 3 73.99 -32.80 -24.05
N LEU A 4 73.16 -31.86 -24.55
CA LEU A 4 72.49 -30.89 -23.70
C LEU A 4 71.00 -31.29 -23.60
N PHE A 5 70.58 -31.58 -22.36
CA PHE A 5 69.20 -31.75 -21.99
C PHE A 5 68.56 -30.37 -21.77
N ALA A 6 67.49 -30.10 -22.53
CA ALA A 6 66.63 -28.96 -22.23
C ALA A 6 65.47 -29.44 -21.36
N ALA A 7 65.39 -28.99 -20.12
CA ALA A 7 64.25 -29.22 -19.23
C ALA A 7 63.16 -28.18 -19.51
N LEU A 8 61.97 -28.63 -19.97
CA LEU A 8 60.79 -27.82 -20.08
C LEU A 8 60.12 -27.77 -18.70
N ALA A 9 60.14 -26.60 -18.03
CA ALA A 9 59.37 -26.34 -16.82
C ALA A 9 57.94 -25.94 -17.23
N ALA A 10 56.95 -26.82 -16.99
CA ALA A 10 55.52 -26.51 -17.11
C ALA A 10 55.09 -25.71 -15.88
N ALA A 11 54.88 -24.41 -16.04
CA ALA A 11 54.23 -23.56 -15.03
C ALA A 11 52.69 -23.79 -15.08
N SER A 12 52.16 -24.58 -14.16
CA SER A 12 50.74 -24.70 -13.93
C SER A 12 50.25 -23.45 -13.23
N ALA A 13 49.58 -22.56 -13.94
CA ALA A 13 48.85 -21.42 -13.37
C ALA A 13 47.62 -21.98 -12.62
N LEU A 14 47.73 -22.10 -11.31
CA LEU A 14 46.55 -22.23 -10.43
C LEU A 14 45.80 -20.91 -10.47
N LEU A 15 44.72 -20.89 -11.25
CA LEU A 15 43.65 -19.88 -11.10
C LEU A 15 43.02 -20.10 -9.72
N ALA A 16 43.45 -19.31 -8.75
CA ALA A 16 42.76 -19.19 -7.49
C ALA A 16 41.38 -18.59 -7.78
N PHE A 17 40.34 -19.42 -7.72
CA PHE A 17 38.99 -18.93 -7.52
C PHE A 17 39.02 -18.18 -6.19
N GLN A 18 39.09 -16.85 -6.24
CA GLN A 18 38.72 -16.04 -5.09
C GLN A 18 37.23 -16.24 -4.88
N PRO A 19 36.79 -16.72 -3.71
CA PRO A 19 35.38 -16.66 -3.39
C PRO A 19 34.96 -15.20 -3.49
N ALA A 20 33.84 -14.93 -4.17
CA ALA A 20 33.23 -13.61 -4.17
C ALA A 20 33.19 -13.13 -2.72
N SER A 21 33.75 -11.97 -2.47
CA SER A 21 33.77 -11.35 -1.16
C SER A 21 32.32 -11.27 -0.68
N ALA A 22 31.95 -12.07 0.31
CA ALA A 22 30.72 -11.86 1.05
C ALA A 22 30.76 -10.37 1.49
N GLN A 23 29.75 -9.59 1.12
CA GLN A 23 29.63 -8.22 1.60
C GLN A 23 29.56 -8.27 3.13
N ASP A 24 30.67 -7.95 3.79
CA ASP A 24 30.84 -8.08 5.26
C ASP A 24 30.01 -7.03 6.05
N GLY A 25 29.35 -6.10 5.36
CA GLY A 25 28.54 -5.02 5.94
C GLY A 25 27.05 -5.39 6.10
N PRO A 26 26.31 -4.61 6.92
CA PRO A 26 24.87 -4.76 7.04
C PRO A 26 24.20 -4.50 5.68
N ALA A 27 23.14 -5.25 5.39
CA ALA A 27 22.27 -4.93 4.27
C ALA A 27 21.31 -3.82 4.68
N LYS A 28 21.30 -2.71 3.95
CA LYS A 28 20.47 -1.55 4.24
C LYS A 28 19.19 -1.56 3.45
N ILE A 29 18.08 -1.21 4.10
CA ILE A 29 16.77 -0.99 3.49
C ILE A 29 16.42 0.48 3.69
N ALA A 30 16.26 1.23 2.59
CA ALA A 30 15.92 2.65 2.67
C ALA A 30 14.39 2.84 2.75
N LEU A 31 13.90 3.45 3.84
CA LEU A 31 12.50 3.88 3.96
C LEU A 31 12.41 5.37 3.59
N ILE A 32 11.81 5.67 2.43
CA ILE A 32 11.67 7.04 1.91
C ILE A 32 10.21 7.42 1.91
N HIS A 33 9.79 8.20 2.90
CA HIS A 33 8.39 8.61 3.10
C HIS A 33 8.31 10.07 3.52
N GLY A 34 7.19 10.72 3.26
CA GLY A 34 6.92 12.04 3.82
C GLY A 34 6.66 11.95 5.33
N LEU A 35 7.59 12.43 6.13
CA LEU A 35 7.49 12.44 7.60
C LEU A 35 7.14 13.81 8.15
N SER A 36 7.11 14.83 7.28
CA SER A 36 6.79 16.23 7.62
C SER A 36 6.09 16.95 6.48
N GLY A 37 5.30 17.97 6.79
CA GLY A 37 4.74 18.90 5.80
C GLY A 37 3.39 18.52 5.18
N SER A 38 2.72 17.46 5.66
CA SER A 38 1.41 17.05 5.15
C SER A 38 0.57 16.36 6.22
N PRO A 39 -0.77 16.41 6.14
CA PRO A 39 -1.66 15.58 6.97
C PRO A 39 -1.44 14.08 6.84
N LEU A 40 -0.75 13.63 5.80
CA LEU A 40 -0.41 12.21 5.58
C LEU A 40 0.75 11.71 6.45
N GLU A 41 1.41 12.56 7.25
CA GLU A 41 2.50 12.14 8.15
C GLU A 41 2.13 10.97 9.06
N ALA A 42 0.90 10.97 9.58
CA ALA A 42 0.42 9.90 10.44
C ALA A 42 0.47 8.53 9.74
N TYR A 43 0.18 8.49 8.44
CA TYR A 43 0.21 7.28 7.62
C TYR A 43 1.64 6.77 7.48
N SER A 44 2.58 7.66 7.14
CA SER A 44 4.00 7.33 7.04
C SER A 44 4.59 6.80 8.36
N LYS A 45 4.23 7.44 9.48
CA LYS A 45 4.69 7.03 10.82
C LYS A 45 4.16 5.64 11.19
N GLN A 46 2.89 5.34 10.88
CA GLN A 46 2.32 4.01 11.06
C GLN A 46 3.02 2.98 10.17
N THR A 47 3.29 3.30 8.90
CA THR A 47 4.03 2.43 7.98
C THR A 47 5.43 2.10 8.52
N HIS A 48 6.18 3.10 9.02
CA HIS A 48 7.49 2.88 9.62
C HIS A 48 7.41 1.97 10.86
N THR A 49 6.45 2.24 11.76
CA THR A 49 6.24 1.40 12.96
C THR A 49 5.94 -0.04 12.56
N GLY A 50 5.04 -0.23 11.60
CA GLY A 50 4.69 -1.56 11.10
C GLY A 50 5.87 -2.26 10.45
N PHE A 51 6.65 -1.54 9.65
CA PHE A 51 7.83 -2.09 8.99
C PHE A 51 8.89 -2.59 9.99
N GLU A 52 9.20 -1.80 11.01
CA GLU A 52 10.13 -2.19 12.07
C GLU A 52 9.62 -3.42 12.83
N MET A 53 8.34 -3.43 13.22
CA MET A 53 7.72 -4.57 13.89
C MET A 53 7.68 -5.82 13.00
N GLY A 54 7.46 -5.67 11.70
CA GLY A 54 7.44 -6.76 10.74
C GLY A 54 8.82 -7.40 10.55
N LEU A 55 9.88 -6.62 10.43
CA LEU A 55 11.25 -7.14 10.40
C LEU A 55 11.63 -7.82 11.72
N GLU A 56 11.27 -7.22 12.85
CA GLU A 56 11.50 -7.84 14.16
C GLU A 56 10.78 -9.20 14.26
N TYR A 57 9.52 -9.28 13.82
CA TYR A 57 8.78 -10.55 13.80
C TYR A 57 9.45 -11.58 12.90
N ALA A 58 9.77 -11.22 11.66
CA ALA A 58 10.36 -12.13 10.68
C ALA A 58 11.73 -12.66 11.13
N THR A 59 12.53 -11.81 11.75
CA THR A 59 13.87 -12.15 12.23
C THR A 59 13.90 -12.65 13.69
N LYS A 60 12.75 -12.80 14.33
CA LYS A 60 12.64 -13.18 15.76
C LYS A 60 13.46 -12.25 16.70
N GLY A 61 13.53 -10.97 16.34
CA GLY A 61 14.21 -9.93 17.08
C GLY A 61 15.72 -9.82 16.84
N THR A 62 16.32 -10.66 16.01
CA THR A 62 17.77 -10.61 15.74
C THR A 62 18.18 -9.51 14.77
N MET A 63 17.24 -9.05 13.93
CA MET A 63 17.51 -8.19 12.77
C MET A 63 18.58 -8.76 11.84
N GLU A 64 18.60 -10.09 11.69
CA GLU A 64 19.53 -10.83 10.84
C GLU A 64 18.79 -11.86 9.99
N ILE A 65 19.16 -11.98 8.73
CA ILE A 65 18.73 -13.04 7.81
C ILE A 65 19.97 -13.67 7.19
N LYS A 66 20.06 -15.00 7.20
CA LYS A 66 21.22 -15.77 6.69
C LYS A 66 22.56 -15.26 7.25
N GLY A 67 22.58 -14.80 8.52
CA GLY A 67 23.80 -14.31 9.19
C GLY A 67 24.22 -12.89 8.81
N ARG A 68 23.49 -12.20 7.94
CA ARG A 68 23.73 -10.80 7.58
C ARG A 68 22.74 -9.88 8.30
N LYS A 69 23.25 -8.83 8.94
CA LYS A 69 22.44 -7.81 9.63
C LYS A 69 21.64 -6.98 8.64
N LEU A 70 20.43 -6.62 9.06
CA LEU A 70 19.56 -5.67 8.36
C LEU A 70 19.60 -4.32 9.09
N GLU A 71 19.77 -3.24 8.35
CA GLU A 71 19.73 -1.87 8.83
C GLU A 71 18.64 -1.08 8.09
N ILE A 72 17.86 -0.30 8.83
CA ILE A 72 16.83 0.56 8.27
C ILE A 72 17.35 1.99 8.20
N VAL A 73 17.38 2.55 6.99
CA VAL A 73 17.77 3.95 6.75
C VAL A 73 16.52 4.77 6.43
N LYS A 74 16.12 5.67 7.33
CA LYS A 74 14.92 6.52 7.16
C LYS A 74 15.28 7.86 6.54
N LYS A 75 14.50 8.26 5.52
CA LYS A 75 14.64 9.54 4.81
C LYS A 75 13.27 10.23 4.67
N ASP A 76 13.22 11.54 4.91
CA ASP A 76 12.00 12.36 4.83
C ASP A 76 11.88 13.02 3.45
N SER A 77 10.95 12.55 2.63
CA SER A 77 10.65 13.15 1.33
C SER A 77 9.90 14.48 1.42
N GLN A 78 9.37 14.83 2.60
CA GLN A 78 8.52 16.01 2.82
C GLN A 78 7.30 16.05 1.88
N PHE A 79 6.87 14.90 1.37
CA PHE A 79 5.83 14.78 0.33
C PHE A 79 6.14 15.57 -0.95
N LYS A 80 7.43 15.80 -1.25
CA LYS A 80 7.87 16.52 -2.44
C LYS A 80 8.49 15.56 -3.46
N PRO A 81 7.96 15.49 -4.69
CA PRO A 81 8.44 14.57 -5.72
C PRO A 81 9.95 14.69 -6.00
N ASP A 82 10.44 15.93 -6.13
CA ASP A 82 11.88 16.15 -6.43
C ASP A 82 12.79 15.74 -5.27
N VAL A 83 12.33 15.95 -4.01
CA VAL A 83 13.08 15.51 -2.82
C VAL A 83 13.11 13.99 -2.75
N ALA A 84 11.97 13.31 -2.97
CA ALA A 84 11.88 11.86 -2.97
C ALA A 84 12.81 11.22 -4.01
N ARG A 85 12.82 11.77 -5.24
CA ARG A 85 13.73 11.34 -6.33
C ARG A 85 15.20 11.46 -5.92
N ALA A 86 15.58 12.61 -5.38
CA ALA A 86 16.97 12.86 -4.96
C ALA A 86 17.39 11.91 -3.83
N LEU A 87 16.53 11.70 -2.83
CA LEU A 87 16.79 10.80 -1.71
C LEU A 87 16.86 9.33 -2.14
N LEU A 88 16.06 8.91 -3.13
CA LEU A 88 16.10 7.56 -3.68
C LEU A 88 17.40 7.32 -4.47
N ALA A 89 17.79 8.28 -5.33
CA ALA A 89 19.06 8.20 -6.06
C ALA A 89 20.27 8.19 -5.10
N GLU A 90 20.25 9.04 -4.05
CA GLU A 90 21.26 9.03 -3.00
C GLU A 90 21.33 7.68 -2.26
N ALA A 91 20.15 7.10 -1.92
CA ALA A 91 20.10 5.80 -1.26
C ALA A 91 20.70 4.70 -2.14
N TYR A 92 20.38 4.70 -3.44
CA TYR A 92 20.86 3.68 -4.37
C TYR A 92 22.36 3.84 -4.74
N ALA A 93 22.96 5.00 -4.49
CA ALA A 93 24.40 5.20 -4.63
C ALA A 93 25.20 4.52 -3.50
N ASP A 94 24.57 4.15 -2.39
CA ASP A 94 25.14 3.32 -1.34
C ASP A 94 25.02 1.84 -1.75
N GLU A 95 26.16 1.17 -1.93
CA GLU A 95 26.20 -0.23 -2.37
C GLU A 95 25.60 -1.20 -1.34
N ASP A 96 25.56 -0.82 -0.06
CA ASP A 96 24.93 -1.62 0.99
C ASP A 96 23.39 -1.55 0.94
N VAL A 97 22.80 -0.55 0.28
CA VAL A 97 21.35 -0.44 0.11
C VAL A 97 20.88 -1.44 -0.95
N ILE A 98 20.22 -2.49 -0.48
CA ILE A 98 19.72 -3.58 -1.34
C ILE A 98 18.40 -3.25 -2.04
N LEU A 99 17.55 -2.45 -1.39
CA LEU A 99 16.28 -1.97 -1.94
C LEU A 99 15.76 -0.76 -1.14
N ALA A 100 14.74 -0.09 -1.69
CA ALA A 100 14.03 0.98 -1.00
C ALA A 100 12.53 0.67 -0.87
N VAL A 101 11.88 1.31 0.12
CA VAL A 101 10.42 1.29 0.33
C VAL A 101 9.92 2.73 0.35
N GLY A 102 8.86 3.03 -0.34
CA GLY A 102 8.26 4.37 -0.34
C GLY A 102 7.22 4.57 -1.45
N ASP A 103 6.64 5.73 -1.57
CA ASP A 103 6.31 6.80 -0.63
C ASP A 103 4.83 6.70 -0.22
N THR A 104 4.38 7.54 0.71
CA THR A 104 2.97 7.54 1.13
C THR A 104 2.05 8.20 0.10
N SER A 105 2.53 9.23 -0.59
CA SER A 105 1.76 9.92 -1.62
C SER A 105 1.94 9.28 -2.98
N SER A 106 0.84 8.89 -3.63
CA SER A 106 0.90 8.31 -4.98
C SER A 106 1.60 9.21 -6.00
N GLY A 107 1.36 10.54 -5.95
CA GLY A 107 2.03 11.48 -6.85
C GLY A 107 3.54 11.58 -6.60
N VAL A 108 4.00 11.45 -5.35
CA VAL A 108 5.42 11.41 -5.01
C VAL A 108 6.03 10.09 -5.46
N THR A 109 5.36 8.96 -5.21
CA THR A 109 5.83 7.63 -5.61
C THR A 109 5.96 7.50 -7.13
N MET A 110 5.02 8.06 -7.91
CA MET A 110 5.12 8.09 -9.38
C MET A 110 6.44 8.73 -9.85
N ALA A 111 6.90 9.78 -9.19
CA ALA A 111 8.16 10.42 -9.53
C ALA A 111 9.41 9.58 -9.18
N MET A 112 9.27 8.59 -8.30
CA MET A 112 10.36 7.69 -7.90
C MET A 112 10.54 6.51 -8.88
N LEU A 113 9.51 6.13 -9.64
CA LEU A 113 9.54 4.95 -10.52
C LEU A 113 10.70 4.99 -11.55
N PRO A 114 10.97 6.11 -12.26
CA PRO A 114 12.10 6.18 -13.19
C PRO A 114 13.45 5.98 -12.51
N VAL A 115 13.61 6.47 -11.26
CA VAL A 115 14.86 6.33 -10.50
C VAL A 115 15.17 4.87 -10.18
N ALA A 116 14.15 4.05 -9.91
CA ALA A 116 14.33 2.61 -9.72
C ALA A 116 14.88 1.94 -10.99
N ALA A 117 14.33 2.29 -12.16
CA ALA A 117 14.81 1.78 -13.45
C ALA A 117 16.24 2.27 -13.79
N GLU A 118 16.51 3.57 -13.60
CA GLU A 118 17.82 4.19 -13.88
C GLU A 118 18.95 3.58 -13.05
N ASN A 119 18.65 3.09 -11.85
CA ASN A 119 19.63 2.48 -10.94
C ASN A 119 19.57 0.95 -10.92
N GLU A 120 18.61 0.34 -11.65
CA GLU A 120 18.40 -1.11 -11.65
C GLU A 120 18.28 -1.67 -10.22
N LYS A 121 17.51 -0.98 -9.34
CA LYS A 121 17.30 -1.35 -7.94
C LYS A 121 15.82 -1.35 -7.56
N ILE A 122 15.43 -2.30 -6.71
CA ILE A 122 14.02 -2.52 -6.32
C ILE A 122 13.48 -1.35 -5.49
N LEU A 123 12.34 -0.81 -5.94
CA LEU A 123 11.45 0.05 -5.16
C LEU A 123 10.20 -0.74 -4.78
N LEU A 124 10.04 -1.04 -3.49
CA LEU A 124 8.82 -1.63 -2.96
C LEU A 124 7.85 -0.51 -2.55
N VAL A 125 6.70 -0.45 -3.19
CA VAL A 125 5.69 0.59 -2.94
C VAL A 125 4.79 0.21 -1.77
N GLU A 126 4.87 0.99 -0.71
CA GLU A 126 4.00 0.97 0.48
C GLU A 126 4.02 2.37 1.12
N PRO A 127 2.92 3.03 1.44
CA PRO A 127 1.52 2.60 1.31
C PRO A 127 0.75 3.23 0.13
N ALA A 128 1.40 3.87 -0.84
CA ALA A 128 0.73 4.53 -1.97
C ALA A 128 -0.13 3.55 -2.79
N VAL A 129 -1.29 4.00 -3.30
CA VAL A 129 -2.31 3.08 -3.83
C VAL A 129 -2.74 3.31 -5.28
N ALA A 130 -2.32 4.41 -5.94
CA ALA A 130 -2.72 4.63 -7.33
C ALA A 130 -2.41 3.42 -8.23
N ASP A 131 -3.33 3.08 -9.15
CA ASP A 131 -3.19 1.94 -10.05
C ASP A 131 -2.01 2.12 -11.01
N GLY A 132 -1.75 3.36 -11.43
CA GLY A 132 -0.62 3.70 -12.29
C GLY A 132 0.75 3.30 -11.74
N LEU A 133 0.88 3.08 -10.41
CA LEU A 133 2.16 2.68 -9.79
C LEU A 133 2.65 1.29 -10.21
N THR A 134 1.76 0.42 -10.68
CA THR A 134 2.06 -0.85 -11.32
C THR A 134 1.51 -0.89 -12.75
N GLY A 135 1.18 0.28 -13.31
CA GLY A 135 0.65 0.49 -14.65
C GLY A 135 1.73 0.64 -15.73
N PRO A 136 1.35 1.18 -16.91
CA PRO A 136 2.25 1.28 -18.07
C PRO A 136 3.53 2.09 -17.81
N ASP A 137 3.50 3.05 -16.88
CA ASP A 137 4.67 3.88 -16.54
C ASP A 137 5.59 3.23 -15.49
N SER A 138 5.22 2.05 -14.99
CA SER A 138 6.03 1.27 -14.05
C SER A 138 7.15 0.53 -14.77
N ASN A 139 8.00 -0.17 -14.03
CA ASN A 139 9.11 -0.96 -14.56
C ASN A 139 9.33 -2.22 -13.72
N ARG A 140 10.18 -3.15 -14.21
CA ARG A 140 10.40 -4.46 -13.58
C ARG A 140 10.99 -4.40 -12.18
N TYR A 141 11.57 -3.29 -11.76
CA TYR A 141 12.14 -3.10 -10.43
C TYR A 141 11.13 -2.59 -9.40
N VAL A 142 9.88 -2.34 -9.82
CA VAL A 142 8.82 -1.85 -8.94
C VAL A 142 7.93 -3.00 -8.50
N PHE A 143 7.86 -3.22 -7.18
CA PHE A 143 6.94 -4.13 -6.51
C PHE A 143 6.00 -3.35 -5.61
N LYS A 144 4.79 -3.85 -5.36
CA LYS A 144 3.80 -3.15 -4.57
C LYS A 144 3.08 -4.08 -3.59
N THR A 145 3.27 -3.85 -2.29
CA THR A 145 2.56 -4.56 -1.21
C THR A 145 1.28 -3.85 -0.79
N SER A 146 1.22 -2.54 -0.98
CA SER A 146 -0.02 -1.81 -0.72
C SER A 146 -1.13 -2.29 -1.65
N ARG A 147 -2.36 -2.22 -1.16
CA ARG A 147 -3.51 -2.37 -2.04
C ARG A 147 -3.47 -1.32 -3.16
N ASN A 148 -4.25 -1.51 -4.20
CA ASN A 148 -4.39 -0.50 -5.24
C ASN A 148 -5.81 0.13 -5.26
N SER A 149 -5.99 1.21 -6.02
CA SER A 149 -7.27 1.91 -6.13
C SER A 149 -8.37 1.01 -6.68
N SER A 150 -8.02 0.08 -7.58
CA SER A 150 -8.96 -0.93 -8.09
C SER A 150 -9.44 -1.87 -6.99
N MET A 151 -8.57 -2.33 -6.07
CA MET A 151 -9.01 -3.15 -4.93
C MET A 151 -9.95 -2.36 -4.01
N ASP A 152 -9.60 -1.12 -3.66
CA ASP A 152 -10.45 -0.26 -2.84
C ASP A 152 -11.84 -0.12 -3.45
N MET A 153 -11.93 0.19 -4.73
CA MET A 153 -13.20 0.54 -5.38
C MET A 153 -14.02 -0.66 -5.85
N GLN A 154 -13.38 -1.75 -6.24
CA GLN A 154 -14.07 -3.02 -6.49
C GLN A 154 -14.68 -3.56 -5.19
N ALA A 155 -13.94 -3.54 -4.09
CA ALA A 155 -14.47 -3.95 -2.79
C ALA A 155 -15.60 -3.03 -2.31
N GLN A 156 -15.46 -1.71 -2.54
CA GLN A 156 -16.50 -0.73 -2.23
C GLN A 156 -17.78 -0.98 -3.03
N ALA A 157 -17.66 -1.24 -4.32
CA ALA A 157 -18.80 -1.59 -5.16
C ALA A 157 -19.48 -2.89 -4.69
N LEU A 158 -18.68 -3.94 -4.38
CA LEU A 158 -19.23 -5.20 -3.85
C LEU A 158 -19.96 -5.01 -2.51
N ALA A 159 -19.48 -4.11 -1.64
CA ALA A 159 -20.14 -3.78 -0.39
C ALA A 159 -21.48 -3.04 -0.62
N LEU A 160 -21.54 -2.16 -1.61
CA LEU A 160 -22.74 -1.42 -1.97
C LEU A 160 -23.82 -2.27 -2.67
N LYS A 161 -23.46 -3.43 -3.23
CA LYS A 161 -24.37 -4.31 -4.01
C LYS A 161 -25.11 -3.52 -5.09
N PRO A 162 -24.40 -3.00 -6.11
CA PRO A 162 -25.00 -2.11 -7.11
C PRO A 162 -26.02 -2.81 -7.99
N ASP A 163 -27.09 -2.10 -8.26
CA ASP A 163 -28.16 -2.48 -9.20
C ASP A 163 -28.72 -1.25 -9.93
N ALA A 164 -29.68 -1.44 -10.81
CA ALA A 164 -30.29 -0.36 -11.59
C ALA A 164 -31.04 0.70 -10.73
N ASN A 165 -31.25 0.44 -9.45
CA ASN A 165 -31.89 1.37 -8.51
C ASN A 165 -30.86 2.21 -7.71
N LEU A 166 -29.55 1.99 -7.93
CA LEU A 166 -28.49 2.70 -7.21
C LEU A 166 -28.02 3.93 -8.01
N TYR A 167 -28.08 5.08 -7.37
CA TYR A 167 -27.55 6.36 -7.85
C TYR A 167 -26.39 6.81 -6.96
N VAL A 168 -25.21 7.01 -7.55
CA VAL A 168 -23.99 7.33 -6.81
C VAL A 168 -23.41 8.66 -7.27
N ALA A 169 -22.92 9.44 -6.30
CA ALA A 169 -21.96 10.50 -6.54
C ALA A 169 -20.67 10.18 -5.78
N THR A 170 -19.51 10.59 -6.32
CA THR A 170 -18.23 10.42 -5.66
C THR A 170 -17.66 11.73 -5.17
N LEU A 171 -17.02 11.73 -3.99
CA LEU A 171 -16.17 12.82 -3.48
C LEU A 171 -14.73 12.29 -3.40
N ALA A 172 -13.84 12.80 -4.24
CA ALA A 172 -12.46 12.36 -4.32
C ALA A 172 -11.48 13.55 -4.36
N GLN A 173 -10.21 13.28 -4.04
CA GLN A 173 -9.16 14.29 -4.18
C GLN A 173 -8.61 14.35 -5.61
N ASP A 174 -8.25 15.56 -6.07
CA ASP A 174 -7.79 15.84 -7.43
C ASP A 174 -6.28 15.56 -7.61
N TYR A 175 -5.89 14.29 -7.53
CA TYR A 175 -4.56 13.77 -7.87
C TYR A 175 -4.65 12.27 -8.18
N ALA A 176 -3.52 11.60 -8.52
CA ALA A 176 -3.49 10.21 -8.99
C ALA A 176 -4.34 9.26 -8.13
N PHE A 177 -4.23 9.31 -6.79
CA PHE A 177 -5.03 8.50 -5.88
C PHE A 177 -6.54 8.63 -6.13
N GLY A 178 -7.06 9.87 -6.10
CA GLY A 178 -8.51 10.08 -6.23
C GLY A 178 -9.01 9.86 -7.65
N ARG A 179 -8.23 10.23 -8.65
CA ARG A 179 -8.59 10.02 -10.07
C ARG A 179 -8.65 8.53 -10.42
N ASP A 180 -7.63 7.75 -10.05
CA ASP A 180 -7.61 6.30 -10.27
C ASP A 180 -8.73 5.61 -9.51
N GLY A 181 -9.00 6.03 -8.26
CA GLY A 181 -10.09 5.48 -7.46
C GLY A 181 -11.47 5.67 -8.11
N VAL A 182 -11.78 6.88 -8.59
CA VAL A 182 -13.06 7.13 -9.27
C VAL A 182 -13.15 6.38 -10.59
N ALA A 183 -12.07 6.28 -11.35
CA ALA A 183 -12.03 5.50 -12.59
C ALA A 183 -12.27 4.01 -12.31
N ALA A 184 -11.61 3.45 -11.29
CA ALA A 184 -11.80 2.07 -10.85
C ALA A 184 -13.23 1.80 -10.36
N PHE A 185 -13.82 2.74 -9.62
CA PHE A 185 -15.21 2.62 -9.17
C PHE A 185 -16.19 2.63 -10.34
N LYS A 186 -15.97 3.50 -11.33
CA LYS A 186 -16.76 3.55 -12.55
C LYS A 186 -16.71 2.20 -13.30
N THR A 187 -15.53 1.63 -13.46
CA THR A 187 -15.36 0.29 -14.05
C THR A 187 -16.06 -0.78 -13.21
N ALA A 188 -16.01 -0.69 -11.87
CA ALA A 188 -16.70 -1.64 -10.99
C ALA A 188 -18.23 -1.59 -11.11
N LEU A 189 -18.80 -0.47 -11.53
CA LEU A 189 -20.23 -0.31 -11.77
C LEU A 189 -20.69 -0.78 -13.16
N GLU A 190 -19.77 -1.01 -14.10
CA GLU A 190 -20.12 -1.46 -15.46
C GLU A 190 -20.91 -2.77 -15.45
N GLY A 191 -22.00 -2.80 -16.23
CA GLY A 191 -22.87 -3.95 -16.32
C GLY A 191 -23.79 -4.20 -15.13
N THR A 192 -23.71 -3.41 -14.05
CA THR A 192 -24.58 -3.54 -12.86
C THR A 192 -25.92 -2.82 -13.03
N GLY A 193 -25.99 -1.86 -13.94
CA GLY A 193 -27.12 -0.95 -14.11
C GLY A 193 -27.12 0.25 -13.18
N ALA A 194 -26.17 0.34 -12.21
CA ALA A 194 -26.05 1.49 -11.31
C ALA A 194 -25.62 2.76 -12.06
N HIS A 195 -26.00 3.90 -11.50
CA HIS A 195 -25.83 5.21 -12.13
C HIS A 195 -24.81 6.05 -11.37
N LEU A 196 -23.62 6.30 -11.91
CA LEU A 196 -22.70 7.33 -11.43
C LEU A 196 -23.15 8.68 -12.00
N VAL A 197 -23.81 9.50 -11.17
CA VAL A 197 -24.47 10.74 -11.61
C VAL A 197 -23.61 11.99 -11.44
N HIS A 198 -22.56 11.94 -10.59
CA HIS A 198 -21.66 13.05 -10.39
C HIS A 198 -20.30 12.58 -9.85
N GLU A 199 -19.23 13.18 -10.37
CA GLU A 199 -17.87 13.02 -9.88
C GLU A 199 -17.39 14.36 -9.35
N GLU A 200 -17.24 14.48 -8.03
CA GLU A 200 -16.74 15.69 -7.37
C GLU A 200 -15.28 15.50 -7.01
N TYR A 201 -14.43 16.42 -7.48
CA TYR A 201 -13.00 16.44 -7.16
C TYR A 201 -12.63 17.69 -6.40
N VAL A 202 -11.89 17.52 -5.30
CA VAL A 202 -11.40 18.60 -4.45
C VAL A 202 -9.87 18.61 -4.37
N PRO A 203 -9.22 19.79 -4.25
CA PRO A 203 -7.78 19.85 -4.00
C PRO A 203 -7.33 19.02 -2.80
N GLN A 204 -6.10 18.51 -2.81
CA GLN A 204 -5.56 17.63 -1.74
C GLN A 204 -5.67 18.21 -0.32
N GLN A 205 -5.61 19.51 -0.18
CA GLN A 205 -5.62 20.21 1.13
C GLN A 205 -6.90 21.02 1.34
N THR A 206 -8.01 20.59 0.73
CA THR A 206 -9.31 21.26 0.89
C THR A 206 -9.74 21.27 2.35
N THR A 207 -10.15 22.42 2.84
CA THR A 207 -10.74 22.62 4.17
C THR A 207 -12.19 23.14 4.09
N ASP A 208 -12.58 23.75 2.97
CA ASP A 208 -13.95 24.21 2.72
C ASP A 208 -14.65 23.28 1.72
N PHE A 209 -15.65 22.57 2.21
CA PHE A 209 -16.46 21.62 1.44
C PHE A 209 -17.86 22.17 1.12
N THR A 210 -18.16 23.44 1.41
CA THR A 210 -19.50 24.00 1.23
C THR A 210 -20.01 23.80 -0.21
N ALA A 211 -19.27 24.27 -1.20
CA ALA A 211 -19.65 24.13 -2.60
C ALA A 211 -19.59 22.67 -3.12
N PRO A 212 -18.59 21.85 -2.80
CA PRO A 212 -18.59 20.42 -3.10
C PRO A 212 -19.82 19.69 -2.57
N VAL A 213 -20.17 19.86 -1.30
CA VAL A 213 -21.34 19.23 -0.66
C VAL A 213 -22.64 19.65 -1.36
N GLU A 214 -22.79 20.93 -1.68
CA GLU A 214 -23.96 21.43 -2.40
C GLU A 214 -24.11 20.78 -3.78
N ARG A 215 -23.02 20.63 -4.56
CA ARG A 215 -23.05 19.98 -5.88
C ARG A 215 -23.42 18.51 -5.78
N LEU A 216 -22.84 17.78 -4.82
CA LEU A 216 -23.16 16.38 -4.56
C LEU A 216 -24.66 16.19 -4.22
N PHE A 217 -25.18 17.02 -3.33
CA PHE A 217 -26.59 16.93 -2.93
C PHE A 217 -27.53 17.28 -4.08
N ASN A 218 -27.22 18.32 -4.85
CA ASN A 218 -28.00 18.69 -6.02
C ASN A 218 -28.03 17.59 -7.08
N ALA A 219 -26.95 16.85 -7.27
CA ALA A 219 -26.90 15.72 -8.20
C ALA A 219 -27.76 14.53 -7.76
N LEU A 220 -27.93 14.32 -6.45
CA LEU A 220 -28.57 13.12 -5.91
C LEU A 220 -30.01 13.33 -5.40
N LYS A 221 -30.35 14.51 -4.84
CA LYS A 221 -31.59 14.73 -4.07
C LYS A 221 -32.86 14.30 -4.80
N ASP A 222 -32.94 14.51 -6.12
CA ASP A 222 -34.12 14.25 -6.95
C ASP A 222 -34.05 12.90 -7.70
N GLN A 223 -33.01 12.09 -7.47
CA GLN A 223 -32.90 10.77 -8.07
C GLN A 223 -33.94 9.81 -7.47
N PRO A 224 -34.57 8.92 -8.29
CA PRO A 224 -35.72 8.14 -7.85
C PRO A 224 -35.35 6.94 -6.97
N GLY A 225 -34.08 6.49 -6.99
CA GLY A 225 -33.64 5.27 -6.32
C GLY A 225 -32.88 5.50 -5.02
N ARG A 226 -32.13 4.47 -4.63
CA ARG A 226 -31.17 4.50 -3.53
C ARG A 226 -30.02 5.45 -3.90
N LYS A 227 -29.70 6.37 -3.03
CA LYS A 227 -28.73 7.46 -3.27
C LYS A 227 -27.55 7.31 -2.34
N VAL A 228 -26.32 7.28 -2.87
CA VAL A 228 -25.11 7.11 -2.09
C VAL A 228 -24.06 8.12 -2.51
N ILE A 229 -23.39 8.75 -1.53
CA ILE A 229 -22.12 9.45 -1.74
C ILE A 229 -21.00 8.53 -1.31
N VAL A 230 -20.11 8.17 -2.25
CA VAL A 230 -18.87 7.45 -1.97
C VAL A 230 -17.75 8.44 -1.74
N ILE A 231 -17.13 8.37 -0.56
CA ILE A 231 -16.07 9.27 -0.11
C ILE A 231 -14.72 8.56 -0.30
N TYR A 232 -13.82 9.17 -1.09
CA TYR A 232 -12.48 8.65 -1.37
C TYR A 232 -11.43 9.76 -1.22
N VAL A 233 -11.15 10.10 0.03
CA VAL A 233 -10.19 11.13 0.41
C VAL A 233 -9.23 10.63 1.49
N ALA A 234 -8.01 11.16 1.51
CA ALA A 234 -6.96 10.79 2.44
C ALA A 234 -6.34 12.06 3.09
N GLY A 235 -6.09 12.01 4.40
CA GLY A 235 -5.44 13.11 5.13
C GLY A 235 -6.31 14.35 5.35
N ILE A 236 -7.55 14.37 4.86
CA ILE A 236 -8.53 15.45 5.08
C ILE A 236 -9.86 14.88 5.59
N ASP A 237 -10.64 15.68 6.26
CA ASP A 237 -11.95 15.27 6.77
C ASP A 237 -13.06 15.56 5.74
N GLY A 238 -13.33 14.62 4.88
CA GLY A 238 -14.45 14.67 3.93
C GLY A 238 -15.79 14.21 4.54
N MET A 239 -15.78 13.59 5.73
CA MET A 239 -16.98 13.02 6.36
C MET A 239 -17.77 14.08 7.13
N THR A 240 -17.13 14.84 8.01
CA THR A 240 -17.83 15.80 8.89
C THR A 240 -18.63 16.86 8.12
N PRO A 241 -18.14 17.46 7.03
CA PRO A 241 -18.93 18.39 6.23
C PRO A 241 -20.20 17.78 5.64
N LEU A 242 -20.11 16.55 5.11
CA LEU A 242 -21.26 15.82 4.57
C LEU A 242 -22.28 15.52 5.66
N VAL A 243 -21.85 15.00 6.80
CA VAL A 243 -22.73 14.69 7.95
C VAL A 243 -23.42 15.94 8.47
N THR A 244 -22.70 17.07 8.56
CA THR A 244 -23.23 18.35 9.04
C THR A 244 -24.33 18.90 8.12
N ALA A 245 -24.25 18.61 6.81
CA ALA A 245 -25.24 19.02 5.83
C ALA A 245 -26.50 18.12 5.82
N ASP A 246 -26.57 17.10 6.68
CA ASP A 246 -27.71 16.21 6.88
C ASP A 246 -28.17 15.49 5.59
N PRO A 247 -27.35 14.60 5.02
CA PRO A 247 -27.69 13.85 3.80
C PRO A 247 -28.95 12.98 3.96
N ALA A 248 -29.21 12.50 5.17
CA ALA A 248 -30.36 11.65 5.47
C ALA A 248 -31.69 12.37 5.19
N ARG A 249 -31.74 13.68 5.34
CA ARG A 249 -32.90 14.50 5.00
C ARG A 249 -33.33 14.35 3.54
N TYR A 250 -32.38 14.03 2.66
CA TYR A 250 -32.60 13.82 1.22
C TYR A 250 -32.60 12.33 0.84
N GLY A 251 -32.58 11.44 1.85
CA GLY A 251 -32.47 9.99 1.64
C GLY A 251 -31.12 9.60 1.00
N ILE A 252 -30.06 10.37 1.26
CA ILE A 252 -28.71 10.12 0.77
C ILE A 252 -27.93 9.39 1.85
N GLU A 253 -27.41 8.22 1.50
CA GLU A 253 -26.49 7.43 2.32
C GLU A 253 -25.04 7.85 2.08
N LEU A 254 -24.17 7.66 3.07
CA LEU A 254 -22.73 7.82 2.92
C LEU A 254 -22.04 6.47 2.91
N SER A 255 -20.92 6.36 2.17
CA SER A 255 -20.10 5.17 2.10
C SER A 255 -18.63 5.56 1.91
N THR A 256 -17.69 4.78 2.47
CA THR A 256 -16.24 5.06 2.38
C THR A 256 -15.42 3.79 2.57
N GLY A 257 -14.19 3.80 2.11
CA GLY A 257 -13.23 2.70 2.23
C GLY A 257 -12.55 2.55 3.60
N GLY A 258 -13.01 3.24 4.63
CA GLY A 258 -12.36 3.29 5.92
C GLY A 258 -11.15 4.24 5.94
N ASN A 259 -10.54 4.40 7.11
CA ASN A 259 -9.38 5.26 7.34
C ASN A 259 -8.67 4.82 8.63
N ILE A 260 -7.60 5.53 9.04
CA ILE A 260 -6.95 5.34 10.34
C ILE A 260 -7.94 5.58 11.49
N LEU A 261 -7.73 4.92 12.61
CA LEU A 261 -8.65 4.94 13.76
C LEU A 261 -9.03 6.36 14.21
N PRO A 262 -8.11 7.32 14.33
CA PRO A 262 -8.50 8.70 14.71
C PRO A 262 -9.47 9.35 13.70
N ALA A 263 -9.30 9.12 12.41
CA ALA A 263 -10.17 9.69 11.39
C ALA A 263 -11.57 9.05 11.39
N THR A 264 -11.66 7.76 11.74
CA THR A 264 -12.95 7.06 11.81
C THR A 264 -13.82 7.50 12.99
N ALA A 265 -13.31 8.33 13.91
CA ALA A 265 -14.14 8.94 14.95
C ALA A 265 -15.34 9.71 14.38
N ALA A 266 -15.17 10.37 13.22
CA ALA A 266 -16.27 11.05 12.54
C ALA A 266 -17.38 10.10 12.08
N TYR A 267 -17.07 8.83 11.83
CA TYR A 267 -18.03 7.81 11.36
C TYR A 267 -19.03 7.40 12.45
N LYS A 268 -18.75 7.69 13.74
CA LYS A 268 -19.73 7.50 14.83
C LYS A 268 -21.04 8.25 14.60
N LYS A 269 -21.02 9.32 13.79
CA LYS A 269 -22.20 10.10 13.42
C LYS A 269 -23.07 9.41 12.36
N VAL A 270 -22.58 8.31 11.76
CA VAL A 270 -23.27 7.58 10.68
C VAL A 270 -23.34 6.08 11.04
N PRO A 271 -24.03 5.71 12.13
CA PRO A 271 -24.18 4.32 12.51
C PRO A 271 -24.85 3.52 11.41
N GLY A 272 -24.33 2.32 11.15
CA GLY A 272 -24.85 1.46 10.08
C GLY A 272 -24.31 1.80 8.69
N MET A 273 -23.47 2.80 8.49
CA MET A 273 -22.77 3.05 7.23
C MET A 273 -21.97 1.81 6.84
N GLU A 274 -22.08 1.42 5.56
CA GLU A 274 -21.36 0.28 5.00
C GLU A 274 -20.26 0.75 4.04
N GLY A 275 -19.22 -0.09 3.90
CA GLY A 275 -18.12 0.14 2.99
C GLY A 275 -17.12 -1.01 3.01
N ALA A 276 -15.98 -0.84 2.36
CA ALA A 276 -14.90 -1.82 2.38
C ALA A 276 -13.62 -1.21 2.93
N ILE A 277 -12.97 -1.89 3.87
CA ILE A 277 -11.75 -1.43 4.53
C ILE A 277 -10.58 -2.37 4.22
N TYR A 278 -9.40 -1.80 4.12
CA TYR A 278 -8.15 -2.53 3.91
C TYR A 278 -7.78 -3.41 5.12
N TYR A 279 -7.86 -2.85 6.33
CA TYR A 279 -7.50 -3.51 7.57
C TYR A 279 -8.23 -2.90 8.76
N TYR A 280 -8.66 -3.75 9.66
CA TYR A 280 -9.04 -3.43 11.03
C TYR A 280 -8.53 -4.55 11.93
N TYR A 281 -7.88 -4.24 13.03
CA TYR A 281 -7.09 -5.19 13.82
C TYR A 281 -7.88 -6.41 14.34
N GLU A 282 -9.19 -6.32 14.42
CA GLU A 282 -10.07 -7.42 14.83
C GLU A 282 -10.57 -8.26 13.65
N ALA A 283 -10.42 -7.82 12.41
CA ALA A 283 -10.98 -8.51 11.26
C ALA A 283 -10.15 -9.75 10.86
N PRO A 284 -8.82 -9.68 10.65
CA PRO A 284 -8.02 -10.87 10.33
C PRO A 284 -7.86 -11.78 11.54
N LYS A 285 -7.91 -13.11 11.32
CA LYS A 285 -7.72 -14.12 12.35
C LYS A 285 -6.59 -15.06 11.96
N ASN A 286 -5.35 -14.67 12.31
CA ASN A 286 -4.15 -15.45 12.04
C ASN A 286 -3.04 -15.11 13.04
N PRO A 287 -2.04 -16.00 13.25
CA PRO A 287 -0.99 -15.80 14.26
C PRO A 287 -0.13 -14.54 14.05
N VAL A 288 0.04 -14.08 12.80
CA VAL A 288 0.83 -12.87 12.50
C VAL A 288 0.11 -11.63 13.01
N ASN A 289 -1.21 -11.54 12.75
CA ASN A 289 -2.04 -10.46 13.26
C ASN A 289 -2.14 -10.49 14.80
N ASP A 290 -2.31 -11.67 15.38
CA ASP A 290 -2.40 -11.82 16.84
C ASP A 290 -1.12 -11.29 17.52
N TRP A 291 0.05 -11.61 16.97
CA TRP A 291 1.33 -11.08 17.45
C TRP A 291 1.41 -9.56 17.31
N LEU A 292 1.06 -9.03 16.12
CA LEU A 292 1.09 -7.59 15.87
C LEU A 292 0.18 -6.83 16.84
N VAL A 293 -1.04 -7.30 17.05
CA VAL A 293 -2.01 -6.69 17.98
C VAL A 293 -1.47 -6.69 19.41
N ALA A 294 -0.97 -7.84 19.88
CA ALA A 294 -0.45 -7.98 21.22
C ALA A 294 0.77 -7.09 21.49
N GLU A 295 1.76 -7.11 20.59
CA GLU A 295 2.99 -6.32 20.75
C GLU A 295 2.75 -4.81 20.55
N HIS A 296 1.86 -4.41 19.61
CA HIS A 296 1.52 -3.00 19.43
C HIS A 296 0.79 -2.44 20.67
N GLN A 297 -0.18 -3.21 21.21
CA GLN A 297 -0.88 -2.83 22.44
C GLN A 297 0.09 -2.70 23.62
N LYS A 298 1.04 -3.61 23.75
CA LYS A 298 2.04 -3.60 24.82
C LYS A 298 2.98 -2.40 24.72
N ARG A 299 3.40 -2.00 23.51
CA ARG A 299 4.39 -0.94 23.29
C ARG A 299 3.80 0.47 23.28
N PHE A 300 2.61 0.60 22.68
CA PHE A 300 2.01 1.90 22.38
C PHE A 300 0.70 2.15 23.11
N ASN A 301 0.18 1.17 23.85
CA ASN A 301 -1.12 1.20 24.53
C ASN A 301 -2.30 1.51 23.58
N THR A 302 -2.17 1.14 22.31
CA THR A 302 -3.19 1.24 21.27
C THR A 302 -3.10 0.02 20.36
N PRO A 303 -4.21 -0.40 19.70
CA PRO A 303 -4.12 -1.43 18.69
C PRO A 303 -3.34 -0.93 17.45
N PRO A 304 -2.80 -1.84 16.62
CA PRO A 304 -2.22 -1.48 15.34
C PRO A 304 -3.31 -0.93 14.41
N ASP A 305 -2.91 0.01 13.57
CA ASP A 305 -3.81 0.71 12.69
C ASP A 305 -3.54 0.34 11.22
N PHE A 306 -4.29 0.92 10.36
CA PHE A 306 -4.41 0.71 8.93
C PHE A 306 -3.04 0.58 8.23
N PHE A 307 -2.18 1.59 8.36
CA PHE A 307 -0.86 1.60 7.71
C PHE A 307 0.23 0.87 8.50
N THR A 308 -0.01 0.58 9.78
CA THR A 308 0.87 -0.32 10.56
C THR A 308 0.85 -1.73 9.96
N ALA A 309 -0.34 -2.25 9.61
CA ALA A 309 -0.46 -3.55 8.97
C ALA A 309 0.20 -3.58 7.58
N GLY A 310 0.12 -2.47 6.80
CA GLY A 310 0.77 -2.33 5.51
C GLY A 310 2.29 -2.36 5.61
N GLY A 311 2.87 -1.52 6.47
CA GLY A 311 4.31 -1.52 6.71
C GLY A 311 4.83 -2.88 7.18
N PHE A 312 4.08 -3.56 8.04
CA PHE A 312 4.40 -4.92 8.47
C PHE A 312 4.41 -5.90 7.28
N ALA A 313 3.42 -5.82 6.40
CA ALA A 313 3.35 -6.66 5.19
C ALA A 313 4.55 -6.42 4.25
N ALA A 314 4.97 -5.16 4.08
CA ALA A 314 6.16 -4.82 3.30
C ALA A 314 7.44 -5.45 3.88
N ALA A 315 7.61 -5.39 5.20
CA ALA A 315 8.73 -6.03 5.89
C ALA A 315 8.72 -7.55 5.72
N MET A 316 7.55 -8.19 5.81
CA MET A 316 7.40 -9.63 5.61
C MET A 316 7.73 -10.04 4.17
N ALA A 317 7.32 -9.25 3.18
CA ALA A 317 7.67 -9.48 1.78
C ALA A 317 9.19 -9.47 1.57
N ILE A 318 9.86 -8.44 2.08
CA ILE A 318 11.33 -8.30 1.99
C ILE A 318 12.01 -9.45 2.73
N ALA A 319 11.64 -9.72 3.97
CA ALA A 319 12.26 -10.80 4.75
C ALA A 319 12.08 -12.15 4.06
N THR A 320 10.90 -12.42 3.49
CA THR A 320 10.64 -13.66 2.76
C THR A 320 11.49 -13.76 1.49
N ALA A 321 11.67 -12.65 0.76
CA ALA A 321 12.52 -12.60 -0.42
C ALA A 321 14.00 -12.89 -0.05
N LEU A 322 14.51 -12.22 0.98
CA LEU A 322 15.89 -12.41 1.46
C LEU A 322 16.17 -13.83 1.97
N GLU A 323 15.17 -14.45 2.62
CA GLU A 323 15.28 -15.87 3.05
C GLU A 323 15.29 -16.84 1.88
N LYS A 324 14.55 -16.58 0.81
CA LYS A 324 14.43 -17.46 -0.35
C LYS A 324 15.53 -17.26 -1.38
N ALA A 325 15.95 -16.02 -1.64
CA ALA A 325 16.95 -15.70 -2.65
C ALA A 325 18.31 -16.34 -2.32
N GLU A 326 19.01 -16.88 -3.30
CA GLU A 326 20.36 -17.44 -3.13
C GLU A 326 21.37 -16.32 -2.86
N GLU A 327 21.28 -15.22 -3.60
CA GLU A 327 22.09 -14.01 -3.46
C GLU A 327 21.15 -12.80 -3.30
N TRP A 328 21.68 -11.69 -2.76
CA TRP A 328 20.88 -10.48 -2.54
C TRP A 328 21.19 -9.36 -3.54
N ASP A 329 21.60 -9.73 -4.75
CA ASP A 329 21.64 -8.81 -5.88
C ASP A 329 20.22 -8.55 -6.43
N THR A 330 20.08 -7.47 -7.17
CA THR A 330 18.77 -7.00 -7.63
C THR A 330 18.06 -8.02 -8.52
N GLU A 331 18.75 -8.61 -9.48
CA GLU A 331 18.13 -9.53 -10.44
C GLU A 331 17.62 -10.80 -9.75
N THR A 332 18.44 -11.39 -8.87
CA THR A 332 18.04 -12.56 -8.07
C THR A 332 16.85 -12.24 -7.17
N LEU A 333 16.81 -11.04 -6.59
CA LEU A 333 15.66 -10.60 -5.77
C LEU A 333 14.41 -10.38 -6.61
N VAL A 334 14.49 -9.78 -7.79
CA VAL A 334 13.36 -9.61 -8.72
C VAL A 334 12.78 -10.96 -9.09
N GLU A 335 13.61 -11.90 -9.57
CA GLU A 335 13.18 -13.26 -9.93
C GLU A 335 12.54 -14.01 -8.75
N THR A 336 13.11 -13.84 -7.54
CA THR A 336 12.57 -14.45 -6.32
C THR A 336 11.21 -13.89 -5.93
N MET A 337 11.00 -12.58 -6.12
CA MET A 337 9.77 -11.89 -5.74
C MET A 337 8.63 -12.10 -6.75
N GLU A 338 8.91 -12.34 -8.02
CA GLU A 338 7.90 -12.65 -9.04
C GLU A 338 7.10 -13.91 -8.67
N GLY A 339 5.80 -13.78 -8.47
CA GLY A 339 4.92 -14.89 -8.03
C GLY A 339 5.10 -15.32 -6.57
N MET A 340 5.95 -14.65 -5.79
CA MET A 340 6.21 -15.01 -4.40
C MET A 340 5.00 -14.78 -3.50
N SER A 341 4.67 -15.80 -2.71
CA SER A 341 3.71 -15.67 -1.60
C SER A 341 4.44 -15.48 -0.27
N PHE A 342 3.86 -14.66 0.59
CA PHE A 342 4.38 -14.33 1.93
C PHE A 342 3.24 -14.08 2.92
N GLU A 343 3.48 -14.39 4.20
CA GLU A 343 2.50 -14.21 5.27
C GLU A 343 2.47 -12.77 5.76
N THR A 344 1.27 -12.28 6.11
CA THR A 344 1.06 -10.93 6.61
C THR A 344 -0.01 -10.89 7.72
N PRO A 345 -0.18 -9.76 8.42
CA PRO A 345 -1.29 -9.61 9.36
C PRO A 345 -2.67 -9.83 8.73
N LYS A 346 -2.81 -9.66 7.42
CA LYS A 346 -4.05 -9.89 6.67
C LYS A 346 -4.20 -11.32 6.13
N GLY A 347 -3.24 -12.19 6.40
CA GLY A 347 -3.11 -13.50 5.77
C GLY A 347 -2.11 -13.49 4.62
N PRO A 348 -2.06 -14.53 3.79
CA PRO A 348 -1.12 -14.61 2.69
C PRO A 348 -1.40 -13.55 1.62
N MET A 349 -0.33 -12.97 1.12
CA MET A 349 -0.31 -12.14 -0.08
C MET A 349 0.61 -12.77 -1.13
N THR A 350 0.34 -12.48 -2.41
CA THR A 350 1.15 -12.99 -3.52
C THR A 350 1.42 -11.87 -4.51
N PHE A 351 2.67 -11.64 -4.86
CA PHE A 351 3.00 -10.74 -5.97
C PHE A 351 2.55 -11.39 -7.28
N ARG A 352 1.71 -10.70 -8.03
CA ARG A 352 1.31 -11.11 -9.37
C ARG A 352 2.51 -10.94 -10.31
N PRO A 353 2.92 -11.98 -11.07
CA PRO A 353 4.13 -11.89 -11.89
C PRO A 353 4.05 -10.84 -12.99
N GLU A 354 2.84 -10.59 -13.51
CA GLU A 354 2.62 -9.72 -14.66
C GLU A 354 2.90 -8.24 -14.37
N ASP A 355 2.64 -7.79 -13.15
CA ASP A 355 2.76 -6.37 -12.79
C ASP A 355 3.29 -6.10 -11.38
N HIS A 356 3.72 -7.13 -10.67
CA HIS A 356 4.27 -7.08 -9.32
C HIS A 356 3.34 -6.48 -8.25
N GLN A 357 2.03 -6.41 -8.51
CA GLN A 357 1.04 -6.04 -7.51
C GLN A 357 0.76 -7.21 -6.57
N ALA A 358 0.93 -7.03 -5.26
CA ALA A 358 0.48 -8.03 -4.30
C ALA A 358 -1.04 -8.03 -4.20
N LEU A 359 -1.65 -9.18 -4.50
CA LEU A 359 -3.08 -9.38 -4.37
C LEU A 359 -3.43 -9.73 -2.93
N GLN A 360 -4.53 -9.17 -2.42
CA GLN A 360 -4.91 -9.28 -1.02
C GLN A 360 -6.41 -9.12 -0.79
N SER A 361 -6.92 -9.65 0.31
CA SER A 361 -8.30 -9.50 0.71
C SER A 361 -8.64 -8.08 1.17
N MET A 362 -9.90 -7.70 1.01
CA MET A 362 -10.53 -6.51 1.59
C MET A 362 -11.66 -6.95 2.53
N TYR A 363 -12.16 -6.04 3.38
CA TYR A 363 -13.15 -6.38 4.39
C TYR A 363 -14.38 -5.49 4.25
N HIS A 364 -15.52 -6.07 3.89
CA HIS A 364 -16.82 -5.38 3.96
C HIS A 364 -17.19 -5.20 5.43
N PHE A 365 -17.48 -3.98 5.81
CA PHE A 365 -17.83 -3.61 7.17
C PHE A 365 -19.15 -2.85 7.25
N LYS A 366 -19.69 -2.83 8.47
CA LYS A 366 -20.78 -1.94 8.88
C LYS A 366 -20.38 -1.19 10.13
N ILE A 367 -20.59 0.12 10.16
CA ILE A 367 -20.23 0.94 11.31
C ILE A 367 -21.11 0.62 12.51
N LYS A 368 -20.48 0.21 13.60
CA LYS A 368 -21.03 0.10 14.95
C LYS A 368 -20.47 1.21 15.83
N VAL A 369 -21.33 1.78 16.64
CA VAL A 369 -20.94 2.80 17.63
C VAL A 369 -20.81 2.15 19.01
N ASP A 370 -19.65 2.37 19.63
CA ASP A 370 -19.37 1.99 21.01
C ASP A 370 -18.62 3.15 21.68
N ASP A 371 -19.11 3.60 22.82
CA ASP A 371 -18.52 4.73 23.53
C ASP A 371 -17.30 4.35 24.37
N SER A 372 -16.98 3.07 24.49
CA SER A 372 -15.77 2.59 25.17
C SER A 372 -14.49 2.88 24.37
N VAL A 373 -14.60 3.16 23.07
CA VAL A 373 -13.47 3.51 22.19
C VAL A 373 -13.69 4.85 21.50
N ALA A 374 -12.60 5.53 21.17
CA ALA A 374 -12.66 6.84 20.54
C ALA A 374 -13.14 6.81 19.07
N TRP A 375 -12.91 5.71 18.37
CA TRP A 375 -13.22 5.51 16.96
C TRP A 375 -14.56 4.80 16.73
N ALA A 376 -15.08 4.82 15.53
CA ALA A 376 -16.18 3.97 15.11
C ALA A 376 -15.66 2.56 14.80
N ILE A 377 -16.36 1.53 15.23
CA ILE A 377 -15.98 0.13 15.04
C ILE A 377 -16.47 -0.33 13.66
N PRO A 378 -15.58 -0.68 12.72
CA PRO A 378 -15.98 -1.33 11.48
C PRO A 378 -16.24 -2.82 11.76
N GLU A 379 -17.48 -3.16 12.16
CA GLU A 379 -17.88 -4.53 12.40
C GLU A 379 -17.85 -5.32 11.09
N LEU A 380 -17.11 -6.42 11.08
CA LEU A 380 -16.92 -7.25 9.89
C LEU A 380 -18.24 -7.87 9.42
N VAL A 381 -18.63 -7.60 8.19
CA VAL A 381 -19.74 -8.27 7.50
C VAL A 381 -19.22 -9.51 6.79
N ARG A 382 -18.17 -9.36 5.99
CA ARG A 382 -17.47 -10.47 5.33
C ARG A 382 -16.09 -10.06 4.82
N GLU A 383 -15.23 -11.02 4.62
CA GLU A 383 -14.04 -10.88 3.81
C GLU A 383 -14.42 -10.88 2.32
N ILE A 384 -13.78 -10.02 1.53
CA ILE A 384 -13.83 -9.96 0.07
C ILE A 384 -12.48 -10.44 -0.43
N LYS A 385 -12.46 -11.59 -1.06
CA LYS A 385 -11.22 -12.20 -1.55
C LYS A 385 -10.75 -11.57 -2.87
N PRO A 386 -9.44 -11.66 -3.20
CA PRO A 386 -8.92 -11.12 -4.46
C PRO A 386 -9.65 -11.61 -5.69
N GLU A 387 -10.06 -12.88 -5.71
CA GLU A 387 -10.76 -13.52 -6.84
C GLU A 387 -12.16 -12.96 -7.10
N GLU A 388 -12.76 -12.32 -6.10
CA GLU A 388 -14.06 -11.64 -6.22
C GLU A 388 -13.94 -10.27 -6.88
N MET A 389 -12.73 -9.69 -6.81
CA MET A 389 -12.42 -8.37 -7.34
C MET A 389 -11.78 -8.53 -8.72
N LYS A 390 -12.32 -7.82 -9.71
CA LYS A 390 -11.74 -7.82 -11.08
C LYS A 390 -10.57 -6.84 -11.14
N ILE A 391 -9.46 -7.17 -10.48
CA ILE A 391 -8.28 -6.30 -10.44
C ILE A 391 -7.58 -6.36 -11.80
N PRO A 392 -7.52 -5.24 -12.54
CA PRO A 392 -6.84 -5.22 -13.84
C PRO A 392 -5.35 -5.48 -13.67
N VAL A 393 -4.75 -6.13 -14.67
CA VAL A 393 -3.28 -6.18 -14.80
C VAL A 393 -2.84 -4.82 -15.31
N GLY A 394 -2.02 -4.13 -14.52
CA GLY A 394 -1.61 -2.77 -14.85
C GLY A 394 -0.57 -2.72 -15.96
N ARG A 395 0.32 -3.71 -16.00
CA ARG A 395 1.41 -3.85 -16.97
C ARG A 395 1.62 -5.34 -17.25
N ASP A 396 2.00 -5.68 -18.47
CA ASP A 396 2.52 -7.02 -18.79
C ASP A 396 4.05 -6.96 -18.79
N ASN A 397 4.68 -7.60 -17.80
CA ASN A 397 6.15 -7.68 -17.70
C ASN A 397 6.78 -8.59 -18.76
N GLN A 398 5.98 -9.24 -19.61
CA GLN A 398 6.48 -10.18 -20.64
C GLN A 398 6.90 -9.49 -21.96
N GLU A 399 6.88 -8.14 -22.03
CA GLU A 399 7.37 -7.39 -23.18
C GLU A 399 8.75 -6.75 -22.93
#